data_e2583902d65848b79b809c3b5f85be99
#
_entry.id   e2583902d65848b79b809c3b5f85be99
#
_cell.length_a   1.000
_cell.length_b   1.000
_cell.length_c   1.000
_cell.angle_alpha   90.00
_cell.angle_beta   90.00
_cell.angle_gamma   90.00
#
_symmetry.space_group_name_H-M   'P 1'
#
loop_
_entity.id
_entity.type
_entity.pdbx_description
1 polymer ?
#
loop_
_entity_poly.entity_id
_entity_poly.type
_entity_poly.pdbx_seq_one_letter_code
_entity_poly.pdbx_strand_id
1 'polypeptide(L)'
;PTAENRDILRKSILTEGGTRWQYTHGVANPESVPPESYTLDTALLERPGNKEIQLDLFLDYASNIKLYPKFQEYFRKSKPPLLAIWGKNDPFFTPAGAEAFRKDIPSAKVQFLDTGHFATETHAVEIAAAMKDFLETNGVGRASGEGALRR
;
A
#
# COMPACT_ATOMS: atom_id res chain seq x y z
N PRO A 1 -0.99 -13.53 -18.84
CA PRO A 1 -0.88 -14.56 -17.82
C PRO A 1 -1.06 -15.92 -18.45
N THR A 2 -0.04 -16.75 -18.33
CA THR A 2 0.00 -18.12 -18.82
C THR A 2 -0.08 -19.08 -17.63
N ALA A 3 -0.41 -20.35 -17.86
CA ALA A 3 -0.37 -21.36 -16.80
C ALA A 3 1.03 -21.43 -16.16
N GLU A 4 2.08 -21.27 -16.98
CA GLU A 4 3.46 -21.22 -16.52
C GLU A 4 3.72 -20.05 -15.54
N ASN A 5 3.25 -18.84 -15.84
CA ASN A 5 3.41 -17.70 -14.94
C ASN A 5 2.63 -17.89 -13.62
N ARG A 6 1.45 -18.53 -13.66
CA ARG A 6 0.73 -18.89 -12.44
C ARG A 6 1.54 -19.85 -11.58
N ASP A 7 2.18 -20.84 -12.17
CA ASP A 7 3.02 -21.80 -11.47
C ASP A 7 4.26 -21.16 -10.86
N ILE A 8 4.91 -20.24 -11.57
CA ILE A 8 6.05 -19.47 -11.06
C ILE A 8 5.62 -18.70 -9.80
N LEU A 9 4.53 -17.93 -9.86
CA LEU A 9 4.04 -17.15 -8.73
C LEU A 9 3.63 -18.04 -7.55
N ARG A 10 2.95 -19.16 -7.82
CA ARG A 10 2.56 -20.13 -6.79
C ARG A 10 3.75 -20.69 -6.03
N LYS A 11 4.85 -20.97 -6.75
CA LYS A 11 6.07 -21.58 -6.20
C LYS A 11 7.06 -20.58 -5.63
N SER A 12 6.91 -19.28 -5.91
CA SER A 12 7.81 -18.24 -5.42
C SER A 12 7.15 -17.35 -4.37
N ILE A 13 6.16 -16.57 -4.78
CA ILE A 13 5.53 -15.51 -3.95
C ILE A 13 4.56 -16.10 -2.92
N LEU A 14 3.77 -17.13 -3.31
CA LEU A 14 2.74 -17.72 -2.46
C LEU A 14 3.26 -18.92 -1.65
N THR A 15 4.45 -18.81 -1.10
CA THR A 15 5.11 -19.77 -0.22
C THR A 15 5.51 -19.09 1.08
N GLU A 16 5.81 -19.85 2.13
CA GLU A 16 6.32 -19.31 3.41
C GLU A 16 7.55 -18.41 3.16
N GLY A 17 8.54 -18.90 2.43
CA GLY A 17 9.75 -18.12 2.10
C GLY A 17 9.45 -16.87 1.27
N GLY A 18 8.54 -16.98 0.30
CA GLY A 18 8.09 -15.85 -0.52
C GLY A 18 7.32 -14.83 0.30
N THR A 19 6.43 -15.27 1.18
CA THR A 19 5.68 -14.38 2.08
C THR A 19 6.64 -13.65 3.02
N ARG A 20 7.52 -14.37 3.72
CA ARG A 20 8.53 -13.75 4.59
C ARG A 20 9.40 -12.74 3.83
N TRP A 21 9.85 -13.08 2.63
CA TRP A 21 10.65 -12.18 1.81
C TRP A 21 9.92 -10.87 1.48
N GLN A 22 8.63 -10.93 1.17
CA GLN A 22 7.82 -9.72 0.92
C GLN A 22 7.78 -8.78 2.13
N TYR A 23 7.73 -9.32 3.34
CA TYR A 23 7.70 -8.55 4.59
C TYR A 23 9.06 -7.96 4.94
N THR A 24 10.14 -8.69 4.70
CA THR A 24 11.47 -8.36 5.21
C THR A 24 12.39 -7.68 4.19
N HIS A 25 12.11 -7.84 2.89
CA HIS A 25 12.96 -7.25 1.85
C HIS A 25 12.84 -5.71 1.85
N GLY A 26 14.00 -5.05 1.79
CA GLY A 26 14.08 -3.58 1.79
C GLY A 26 13.94 -2.95 3.19
N VAL A 27 13.72 -3.74 4.23
CA VAL A 27 13.71 -3.27 5.63
C VAL A 27 15.16 -3.16 6.13
N ALA A 28 15.51 -2.05 6.77
CA ALA A 28 16.88 -1.80 7.27
C ALA A 28 17.30 -2.83 8.33
N ASN A 29 16.38 -3.23 9.21
CA ASN A 29 16.57 -4.32 10.16
C ASN A 29 15.47 -5.37 9.98
N PRO A 30 15.66 -6.42 9.19
CA PRO A 30 14.67 -7.47 8.96
C PRO A 30 14.15 -8.17 10.24
N GLU A 31 14.97 -8.22 11.28
CA GLU A 31 14.60 -8.83 12.58
C GLU A 31 13.59 -7.97 13.36
N SER A 32 13.37 -6.72 12.97
CA SER A 32 12.32 -5.87 13.56
C SER A 32 10.92 -6.15 13.02
N VAL A 33 10.79 -6.94 11.95
CA VAL A 33 9.49 -7.34 11.42
C VAL A 33 8.91 -8.46 12.29
N PRO A 34 7.73 -8.27 12.88
CA PRO A 34 7.11 -9.31 13.71
C PRO A 34 6.85 -10.58 12.89
N PRO A 35 7.36 -11.74 13.33
CA PRO A 35 7.17 -13.00 12.59
C PRO A 35 5.71 -13.45 12.53
N GLU A 36 4.87 -12.98 13.44
CA GLU A 36 3.45 -13.28 13.51
C GLU A 36 2.72 -12.87 12.24
N SER A 37 3.07 -11.70 11.65
CA SER A 37 2.41 -11.16 10.47
C SER A 37 2.56 -12.10 9.27
N TYR A 38 3.78 -12.45 8.88
CA TYR A 38 3.99 -13.33 7.73
C TYR A 38 3.67 -14.80 8.03
N THR A 39 3.72 -15.22 9.30
CA THR A 39 3.29 -16.56 9.71
C THR A 39 1.78 -16.72 9.57
N LEU A 40 1.00 -15.72 10.02
CA LEU A 40 -0.45 -15.71 9.85
C LEU A 40 -0.83 -15.72 8.38
N ASP A 41 -0.23 -14.87 7.56
CA ASP A 41 -0.51 -14.81 6.13
C ASP A 41 -0.17 -16.11 5.42
N THR A 42 0.95 -16.74 5.76
CA THR A 42 1.31 -18.07 5.25
C THR A 42 0.23 -19.11 5.60
N ALA A 43 -0.21 -19.14 6.85
CA ALA A 43 -1.25 -20.06 7.30
C ALA A 43 -2.59 -19.83 6.57
N LEU A 44 -2.92 -18.57 6.27
CA LEU A 44 -4.12 -18.21 5.51
C LEU A 44 -4.00 -18.59 4.03
N LEU A 45 -2.83 -18.44 3.42
CA LEU A 45 -2.56 -18.87 2.05
C LEU A 45 -2.64 -20.39 1.87
N GLU A 46 -2.29 -21.17 2.90
CA GLU A 46 -2.36 -22.63 2.85
C GLU A 46 -3.78 -23.19 2.96
N ARG A 47 -4.79 -22.37 3.26
CA ARG A 47 -6.19 -22.83 3.22
C ARG A 47 -6.57 -23.28 1.81
N PRO A 48 -7.38 -24.34 1.68
CA PRO A 48 -7.81 -24.85 0.38
C PRO A 48 -8.39 -23.74 -0.50
N GLY A 49 -7.87 -23.59 -1.71
CA GLY A 49 -8.31 -22.61 -2.71
C GLY A 49 -7.72 -21.21 -2.59
N ASN A 50 -7.16 -20.80 -1.45
CA ASN A 50 -6.70 -19.42 -1.25
C ASN A 50 -5.57 -19.01 -2.22
N LYS A 51 -4.62 -19.89 -2.50
CA LYS A 51 -3.57 -19.60 -3.49
C LYS A 51 -4.13 -19.36 -4.88
N GLU A 52 -5.15 -20.12 -5.29
CA GLU A 52 -5.80 -19.92 -6.59
C GLU A 52 -6.57 -18.59 -6.64
N ILE A 53 -7.24 -18.21 -5.56
CA ILE A 53 -7.89 -16.90 -5.43
C ILE A 53 -6.85 -15.77 -5.57
N GLN A 54 -5.70 -15.87 -4.90
CA GLN A 54 -4.63 -14.87 -5.05
C GLN A 54 -4.10 -14.77 -6.48
N LEU A 55 -3.93 -15.90 -7.15
CA LEU A 55 -3.49 -15.93 -8.54
C LEU A 55 -4.53 -15.31 -9.48
N ASP A 56 -5.82 -15.49 -9.20
CA ASP A 56 -6.89 -14.85 -9.96
C ASP A 56 -6.91 -13.33 -9.74
N LEU A 57 -6.68 -12.87 -8.50
CA LEU A 57 -6.55 -11.44 -8.19
C LEU A 57 -5.35 -10.80 -8.90
N PHE A 58 -4.19 -11.47 -8.95
CA PHE A 58 -3.04 -10.99 -9.72
C PHE A 58 -3.37 -10.86 -11.21
N LEU A 59 -4.16 -11.79 -11.75
CA LEU A 59 -4.60 -11.74 -13.15
C LEU A 59 -5.56 -10.56 -13.37
N ASP A 60 -6.53 -10.40 -12.48
CA ASP A 60 -7.54 -9.34 -12.58
C ASP A 60 -6.93 -7.94 -12.46
N TYR A 61 -5.76 -7.80 -11.82
CA TYR A 61 -5.05 -6.52 -11.73
C TYR A 61 -4.84 -5.84 -13.10
N ALA A 62 -4.78 -6.62 -14.18
CA ALA A 62 -4.72 -6.08 -15.54
C ALA A 62 -5.91 -5.17 -15.88
N SER A 63 -7.05 -5.36 -15.24
CA SER A 63 -8.23 -4.50 -15.39
C SER A 63 -8.00 -3.09 -14.84
N ASN A 64 -7.25 -2.95 -13.74
CA ASN A 64 -6.90 -1.67 -13.13
C ASN A 64 -6.03 -0.82 -14.04
N ILE A 65 -5.10 -1.43 -14.78
CA ILE A 65 -4.21 -0.71 -15.73
C ILE A 65 -5.05 0.04 -16.77
N LYS A 66 -6.13 -0.55 -17.24
CA LYS A 66 -7.07 0.07 -18.19
C LYS A 66 -7.82 1.27 -17.58
N LEU A 67 -7.95 1.31 -16.27
CA LEU A 67 -8.63 2.38 -15.54
C LEU A 67 -7.71 3.55 -15.17
N TYR A 68 -6.38 3.38 -15.17
CA TYR A 68 -5.44 4.43 -14.79
C TYR A 68 -5.67 5.77 -15.51
N PRO A 69 -5.93 5.82 -16.82
CA PRO A 69 -6.22 7.09 -17.48
C PRO A 69 -7.43 7.83 -16.89
N LYS A 70 -8.47 7.09 -16.47
CA LYS A 70 -9.67 7.66 -15.81
C LYS A 70 -9.35 8.16 -14.39
N PHE A 71 -8.52 7.42 -13.64
CA PHE A 71 -8.08 7.86 -12.31
C PHE A 71 -7.22 9.13 -12.41
N GLN A 72 -6.30 9.18 -13.35
CA GLN A 72 -5.46 10.35 -13.60
C GLN A 72 -6.28 11.57 -14.05
N GLU A 73 -7.29 11.37 -14.89
CA GLU A 73 -8.23 12.43 -15.27
C GLU A 73 -8.98 12.97 -14.04
N TYR A 74 -9.49 12.09 -13.19
CA TYR A 74 -10.14 12.46 -11.93
C TYR A 74 -9.19 13.28 -11.05
N PHE A 75 -7.96 12.85 -10.86
CA PHE A 75 -6.96 13.56 -10.06
C PHE A 75 -6.67 14.96 -10.60
N ARG A 76 -6.47 15.09 -11.90
CA ARG A 76 -6.24 16.41 -12.53
C ARG A 76 -7.43 17.33 -12.38
N LYS A 77 -8.65 16.80 -12.49
CA LYS A 77 -9.89 17.58 -12.43
C LYS A 77 -10.25 17.97 -10.98
N SER A 78 -10.21 17.02 -10.08
CA SER A 78 -10.72 17.18 -8.70
C SER A 78 -9.66 17.64 -7.73
N LYS A 79 -8.37 17.37 -8.00
CA LYS A 79 -7.20 17.73 -7.17
C LYS A 79 -7.44 17.48 -5.69
N PRO A 80 -7.88 16.26 -5.29
CA PRO A 80 -8.16 15.98 -3.89
C PRO A 80 -6.88 16.13 -3.06
N PRO A 81 -6.97 16.49 -1.78
CA PRO A 81 -5.83 16.35 -0.88
C PRO A 81 -5.29 14.93 -0.94
N LEU A 82 -3.98 14.76 -1.13
CA LEU A 82 -3.34 13.46 -1.27
C LEU A 82 -2.07 13.38 -0.42
N LEU A 83 -1.96 12.33 0.36
CA LEU A 83 -0.76 11.92 1.07
C LEU A 83 -0.38 10.51 0.61
N ALA A 84 0.82 10.37 0.04
CA ALA A 84 1.44 9.08 -0.27
C ALA A 84 2.62 8.86 0.69
N ILE A 85 2.52 7.86 1.57
CA ILE A 85 3.62 7.42 2.43
C ILE A 85 4.09 6.07 1.91
N TRP A 86 5.38 5.97 1.62
CA TRP A 86 5.88 4.85 0.82
C TRP A 86 7.21 4.31 1.31
N GLY A 87 7.38 2.99 1.22
CA GLY A 87 8.69 2.37 1.43
C GLY A 87 9.64 2.71 0.28
N LYS A 88 10.76 3.37 0.57
CA LYS A 88 11.73 3.75 -0.48
C LYS A 88 12.40 2.55 -1.15
N ASN A 89 12.39 1.39 -0.48
CA ASN A 89 13.01 0.14 -0.92
C ASN A 89 11.97 -0.90 -1.37
N ASP A 90 10.72 -0.49 -1.62
CA ASP A 90 9.66 -1.39 -2.08
C ASP A 90 10.02 -1.99 -3.46
N PRO A 91 10.17 -3.33 -3.56
CA PRO A 91 10.55 -3.99 -4.81
C PRO A 91 9.38 -4.15 -5.79
N PHE A 92 8.14 -4.03 -5.32
CA PHE A 92 6.93 -4.24 -6.13
C PHE A 92 6.36 -2.93 -6.64
N PHE A 93 6.16 -1.97 -5.74
CA PHE A 93 5.64 -0.64 -6.03
C PHE A 93 6.74 0.38 -5.80
N THR A 94 7.52 0.64 -6.84
CA THR A 94 8.71 1.49 -6.74
C THR A 94 8.38 2.94 -6.38
N PRO A 95 9.31 3.69 -5.76
CA PRO A 95 9.15 5.11 -5.43
C PRO A 95 8.66 5.98 -6.58
N ALA A 96 9.00 5.64 -7.82
CA ALA A 96 8.53 6.34 -9.01
C ALA A 96 6.99 6.37 -9.13
N GLY A 97 6.31 5.31 -8.62
CA GLY A 97 4.85 5.26 -8.57
C GLY A 97 4.26 6.28 -7.59
N ALA A 98 4.87 6.45 -6.42
CA ALA A 98 4.45 7.45 -5.45
C ALA A 98 4.70 8.88 -5.96
N GLU A 99 5.87 9.13 -6.56
CA GLU A 99 6.18 10.43 -7.16
C GLU A 99 5.26 10.78 -8.35
N ALA A 100 4.75 9.78 -9.06
CA ALA A 100 3.86 10.00 -10.20
C ALA A 100 2.57 10.74 -9.82
N PHE A 101 2.09 10.66 -8.58
CA PHE A 101 0.92 11.42 -8.13
C PHE A 101 1.09 12.92 -8.30
N ARG A 102 2.30 13.45 -8.15
CA ARG A 102 2.59 14.89 -8.32
C ARG A 102 2.39 15.40 -9.76
N LYS A 103 2.39 14.52 -10.75
CA LYS A 103 2.11 14.88 -12.14
C LYS A 103 0.65 15.29 -12.32
N ASP A 104 -0.26 14.63 -11.60
CA ASP A 104 -1.69 14.86 -11.70
C ASP A 104 -2.20 15.79 -10.58
N ILE A 105 -1.58 15.72 -9.39
CA ILE A 105 -1.88 16.55 -8.21
C ILE A 105 -0.57 17.21 -7.74
N PRO A 106 -0.20 18.39 -8.24
CA PRO A 106 1.05 19.05 -7.87
C PRO A 106 1.21 19.32 -6.36
N SER A 107 0.10 19.42 -5.63
CA SER A 107 0.07 19.61 -4.17
C SER A 107 0.16 18.30 -3.38
N ALA A 108 0.28 17.15 -4.02
CA ALA A 108 0.41 15.86 -3.35
C ALA A 108 1.63 15.84 -2.41
N LYS A 109 1.40 15.46 -1.17
CA LYS A 109 2.48 15.18 -0.20
C LYS A 109 2.97 13.76 -0.44
N VAL A 110 4.26 13.60 -0.73
CA VAL A 110 4.91 12.30 -0.89
C VAL A 110 6.03 12.19 0.13
N GLN A 111 6.00 11.15 0.94
CA GLN A 111 6.98 10.87 2.00
C GLN A 111 7.52 9.45 1.83
N PHE A 112 8.84 9.32 1.91
CA PHE A 112 9.50 8.02 1.87
C PHE A 112 10.02 7.63 3.24
N LEU A 113 9.84 6.34 3.57
CA LEU A 113 10.34 5.70 4.78
C LEU A 113 11.42 4.69 4.39
N ASP A 114 12.41 4.48 5.27
CA ASP A 114 13.51 3.53 5.04
C ASP A 114 13.07 2.09 5.29
N THR A 115 12.16 1.60 4.46
CA THR A 115 11.57 0.28 4.58
C THR A 115 11.13 -0.25 3.22
N GLY A 116 10.68 -1.51 3.21
CA GLY A 116 10.16 -2.22 2.04
C GLY A 116 8.65 -2.07 1.85
N HIS A 117 8.05 -3.15 1.34
CA HIS A 117 6.66 -3.18 0.89
C HIS A 117 5.64 -3.01 2.02
N PHE A 118 5.84 -3.68 3.14
CA PHE A 118 4.95 -3.63 4.31
C PHE A 118 5.40 -2.57 5.32
N ALA A 119 5.38 -1.30 4.92
CA ALA A 119 5.88 -0.18 5.71
C ALA A 119 5.21 -0.05 7.09
N THR A 120 3.94 -0.48 7.23
CA THR A 120 3.20 -0.44 8.49
C THR A 120 3.76 -1.37 9.56
N GLU A 121 4.48 -2.42 9.19
CA GLU A 121 5.08 -3.36 10.14
C GLU A 121 6.21 -2.74 10.95
N THR A 122 6.92 -1.79 10.36
CA THR A 122 8.13 -1.21 10.96
C THR A 122 8.02 0.28 11.27
N HIS A 123 7.09 1.00 10.64
CA HIS A 123 6.95 2.46 10.73
C HIS A 123 5.51 2.91 11.06
N ALA A 124 4.74 2.09 11.79
CA ALA A 124 3.34 2.38 12.12
C ALA A 124 3.18 3.73 12.84
N VAL A 125 4.10 4.08 13.74
CA VAL A 125 4.05 5.32 14.52
C VAL A 125 4.22 6.55 13.63
N GLU A 126 5.24 6.52 12.75
CA GLU A 126 5.53 7.61 11.81
C GLU A 126 4.40 7.78 10.80
N ILE A 127 3.85 6.66 10.29
CA ILE A 127 2.71 6.67 9.38
C ILE A 127 1.48 7.26 10.05
N ALA A 128 1.16 6.82 11.26
CA ALA A 128 0.01 7.32 12.02
C ALA A 128 0.14 8.83 12.32
N ALA A 129 1.33 9.28 12.69
CA ALA A 129 1.61 10.69 12.95
C ALA A 129 1.41 11.53 11.67
N ALA A 130 1.96 11.08 10.54
CA ALA A 130 1.84 11.78 9.27
C ALA A 130 0.38 11.82 8.76
N MET A 131 -0.36 10.72 8.94
CA MET A 131 -1.79 10.66 8.60
C MET A 131 -2.60 11.63 9.47
N LYS A 132 -2.35 11.67 10.78
CA LYS A 132 -3.02 12.60 11.70
C LYS A 132 -2.78 14.05 11.29
N ASP A 133 -1.52 14.45 11.11
CA ASP A 133 -1.16 15.80 10.67
C ASP A 133 -1.83 16.16 9.33
N PHE A 134 -1.83 15.23 8.39
CA PHE A 134 -2.48 15.43 7.10
C PHE A 134 -3.98 15.66 7.22
N LEU A 135 -4.68 14.86 8.03
CA LEU A 135 -6.13 14.99 8.25
C LEU A 135 -6.46 16.31 8.94
N GLU A 136 -5.73 16.68 9.99
CA GLU A 136 -5.92 17.94 10.73
C GLU A 136 -5.69 19.15 9.81
N THR A 137 -4.63 19.12 9.01
CA THR A 137 -4.28 20.19 8.06
C THR A 137 -5.36 20.38 6.98
N ASN A 138 -6.03 19.31 6.57
CA ASN A 138 -7.08 19.35 5.54
C ASN A 138 -8.49 19.46 6.12
N GLY A 139 -8.64 19.71 7.44
CA GLY A 139 -9.92 19.95 8.08
C GLY A 139 -10.79 18.69 8.24
N VAL A 140 -10.21 17.50 8.03
CA VAL A 140 -10.92 16.23 8.21
C VAL A 140 -10.94 15.91 9.72
N GLY A 141 -12.11 15.62 10.27
CA GLY A 141 -12.28 15.30 11.70
C GLY A 141 -12.51 16.50 12.61
N ARG A 142 -12.53 17.73 12.12
CA ARG A 142 -13.14 18.82 12.85
C ARG A 142 -14.66 18.64 12.79
N ALA A 143 -15.23 17.99 13.82
CA ALA A 143 -16.65 18.04 14.03
C ALA A 143 -17.05 19.53 14.02
N SER A 144 -18.05 19.90 13.23
CA SER A 144 -18.73 21.18 13.24
C SER A 144 -19.51 21.31 14.57
N GLY A 145 -18.76 21.39 15.67
CA GLY A 145 -19.23 21.42 17.08
C GLY A 145 -19.21 22.78 17.70
N GLU A 146 -19.32 23.88 16.92
CA GLU A 146 -19.51 25.23 17.43
C GLU A 146 -20.70 25.92 16.75
N GLY A 147 -21.87 25.31 16.84
CA GLY A 147 -23.07 25.90 16.21
C GLY A 147 -24.39 25.66 16.90
N ALA A 148 -24.41 25.22 18.18
CA ALA A 148 -25.69 24.97 18.88
C ALA A 148 -25.61 25.18 20.39
N LEU A 149 -25.13 26.36 20.83
CA LEU A 149 -25.35 26.85 22.21
C LEU A 149 -25.40 28.38 22.24
N ARG A 150 -26.32 28.95 21.49
CA ARG A 150 -26.88 30.28 21.74
C ARG A 150 -28.36 30.29 21.35
N ARG A 151 -29.21 29.88 22.28
CA ARG A 151 -30.52 30.47 22.60
C ARG A 151 -31.05 29.81 23.86
#